data_5db8269139fc267dff6bdd84262601ab
#
_entry.id   5db8269139fc267dff6bdd84262601ab
#
_cell.length_a   1.000
_cell.length_b   1.000
_cell.length_c   1.000
_cell.angle_alpha   90.00
_cell.angle_beta   90.00
_cell.angle_gamma   90.00
#
_symmetry.space_group_name_H-M   'P 1'
#
loop_
_entity.id
_entity.type
_entity.pdbx_description
1 polymer ?
#
loop_
_entity_poly.entity_id
_entity_poly.type
_entity_poly.pdbx_seq_one_letter_code
_entity_poly.pdbx_strand_id
1 'polypeptide(L)'
;SVATVPVSGKLPNLDTYPEIKPQYVTPEMKDNYTPYKRNPENQVRYWAIPGQEGYTHILGGLEKDSNTGAISTDPENHNLMCHLRAEKVAKIAVPDVEVQGCADDADLLIVGFGGTYGHLYSAMEEMNKAGQKVALAHFSYINPLPKNTAEVLKKYKKVVVAEQNLGQFAGYLRMKVPGLNISQFNQVKGQPFVTRELIDAFTKLLEE
;
A
#
# COMPACT_ATOMS: atom_id res chain seq x y z
N SER A 1 -2.76 -18.25 8.41
CA SER A 1 -4.19 -18.42 8.69
C SER A 1 -4.71 -17.20 9.40
N VAL A 2 -5.71 -16.58 8.84
CA VAL A 2 -6.39 -15.44 9.47
C VAL A 2 -7.34 -16.02 10.49
N ALA A 3 -7.15 -15.68 11.77
CA ALA A 3 -8.17 -15.95 12.76
C ALA A 3 -9.40 -15.09 12.41
N THR A 4 -10.46 -15.72 11.94
CA THR A 4 -11.73 -15.05 11.71
C THR A 4 -12.40 -14.80 13.07
N VAL A 5 -12.38 -13.54 13.49
CA VAL A 5 -13.19 -13.09 14.62
C VAL A 5 -14.55 -12.71 14.05
N PRO A 6 -15.68 -13.22 14.58
CA PRO A 6 -16.99 -12.76 14.16
C PRO A 6 -17.13 -11.28 14.52
N VAL A 7 -17.39 -10.47 13.51
CA VAL A 7 -17.59 -9.01 13.69
C VAL A 7 -19.06 -8.73 13.42
N SER A 8 -19.72 -8.08 14.35
CA SER A 8 -21.03 -7.50 14.10
C SER A 8 -20.89 -6.02 13.73
N GLY A 9 -21.56 -5.62 12.69
CA GLY A 9 -21.51 -4.22 12.25
C GLY A 9 -22.67 -3.89 11.33
N LYS A 10 -22.88 -2.59 11.10
CA LYS A 10 -23.84 -2.13 10.11
C LYS A 10 -23.26 -2.37 8.71
N LEU A 11 -24.04 -2.98 7.82
CA LEU A 11 -23.66 -3.10 6.41
C LEU A 11 -23.43 -1.69 5.81
N PRO A 12 -22.37 -1.50 5.04
CA PRO A 12 -22.15 -0.24 4.37
C PRO A 12 -23.29 0.05 3.38
N ASN A 13 -23.68 1.30 3.27
CA ASN A 13 -24.59 1.72 2.21
C ASN A 13 -23.82 1.84 0.91
N LEU A 14 -24.00 0.88 0.00
CA LEU A 14 -23.28 0.82 -1.28
C LEU A 14 -23.60 2.04 -2.18
N ASP A 15 -24.76 2.67 -2.03
CA ASP A 15 -25.13 3.88 -2.79
C ASP A 15 -24.24 5.09 -2.45
N THR A 16 -23.52 5.04 -1.33
CA THR A 16 -22.60 6.12 -0.93
C THR A 16 -21.20 5.95 -1.47
N TYR A 17 -20.88 4.82 -2.07
CA TYR A 17 -19.56 4.57 -2.65
C TYR A 17 -19.49 5.10 -4.08
N PRO A 18 -18.35 5.67 -4.49
CA PRO A 18 -18.17 6.11 -5.87
C PRO A 18 -18.20 4.90 -6.81
N GLU A 19 -18.90 5.05 -7.92
CA GLU A 19 -18.87 4.05 -8.99
C GLU A 19 -17.47 3.99 -9.61
N ILE A 20 -16.84 2.82 -9.57
CA ILE A 20 -15.56 2.61 -10.22
C ILE A 20 -15.81 2.27 -11.68
N LYS A 21 -15.49 3.21 -12.58
CA LYS A 21 -15.63 3.02 -14.03
C LYS A 21 -14.27 2.70 -14.64
N PRO A 22 -14.12 1.51 -15.27
CA PRO A 22 -12.95 1.24 -16.09
C PRO A 22 -12.82 2.26 -17.22
N GLN A 23 -11.59 2.51 -17.66
CA GLN A 23 -11.33 3.40 -18.78
C GLN A 23 -11.58 2.65 -20.10
N TYR A 24 -12.79 2.77 -20.62
CA TYR A 24 -13.17 2.12 -21.87
C TYR A 24 -12.73 2.92 -23.11
N VAL A 25 -12.63 2.22 -24.24
CA VAL A 25 -12.49 2.84 -25.55
C VAL A 25 -13.72 3.68 -25.89
N THR A 26 -13.51 4.79 -26.58
CA THR A 26 -14.62 5.62 -27.11
C THR A 26 -14.80 5.39 -28.61
N PRO A 27 -15.97 5.68 -29.19
CA PRO A 27 -16.22 5.49 -30.63
C PRO A 27 -15.17 6.16 -31.52
N GLU A 28 -14.66 7.31 -31.13
CA GLU A 28 -13.65 8.10 -31.85
C GLU A 28 -12.28 7.41 -31.91
N MET A 29 -12.05 6.46 -31.04
CA MET A 29 -10.80 5.69 -31.00
C MET A 29 -10.77 4.55 -32.02
N LYS A 30 -11.89 4.21 -32.67
CA LYS A 30 -12.03 3.01 -33.53
C LYS A 30 -10.92 2.91 -34.58
N ASP A 31 -10.61 4.02 -35.26
CA ASP A 31 -9.63 4.04 -36.35
C ASP A 31 -8.16 4.07 -35.88
N ASN A 32 -7.93 4.48 -34.62
CA ASN A 32 -6.61 4.66 -34.05
C ASN A 32 -6.39 3.83 -32.76
N TYR A 33 -7.20 2.82 -32.55
CA TYR A 33 -7.09 1.97 -31.38
C TYR A 33 -5.93 0.97 -31.52
N THR A 34 -5.11 0.94 -30.50
CA THR A 34 -4.15 -0.14 -30.28
C THR A 34 -4.29 -0.67 -28.85
N PRO A 35 -4.15 -2.00 -28.63
CA PRO A 35 -4.45 -2.62 -27.33
C PRO A 35 -3.58 -2.12 -26.18
N TYR A 36 -2.42 -1.57 -26.47
CA TYR A 36 -1.47 -1.04 -25.48
C TYR A 36 -1.42 0.48 -25.43
N LYS A 37 -2.26 1.17 -26.20
CA LYS A 37 -2.45 2.62 -26.06
C LYS A 37 -2.84 2.99 -24.63
N ARG A 38 -2.12 3.94 -24.06
CA ARG A 38 -2.29 4.37 -22.67
C ARG A 38 -2.78 5.81 -22.59
N ASN A 39 -3.53 6.09 -21.56
CA ASN A 39 -3.78 7.46 -21.14
C ASN A 39 -2.46 8.04 -20.59
N PRO A 40 -2.00 9.18 -21.10
CA PRO A 40 -0.72 9.78 -20.68
C PRO A 40 -0.71 10.22 -19.21
N GLU A 41 -1.88 10.52 -18.64
CA GLU A 41 -1.99 11.01 -17.27
C GLU A 41 -1.73 9.90 -16.24
N ASN A 42 -2.35 8.73 -16.42
CA ASN A 42 -2.35 7.66 -15.44
C ASN A 42 -1.70 6.35 -15.94
N GLN A 43 -1.26 6.28 -17.20
CA GLN A 43 -0.67 5.11 -17.84
C GLN A 43 -1.62 3.90 -17.93
N VAL A 44 -2.91 4.09 -17.69
CA VAL A 44 -3.92 3.03 -17.81
C VAL A 44 -4.27 2.83 -19.27
N ARG A 45 -4.38 1.57 -19.70
CA ARG A 45 -4.81 1.21 -21.06
C ARG A 45 -6.33 1.39 -21.19
N TYR A 46 -6.77 1.73 -22.40
CA TYR A 46 -8.20 1.74 -22.72
C TYR A 46 -8.70 0.33 -22.95
N TRP A 47 -9.83 0.00 -22.35
CA TRP A 47 -10.43 -1.31 -22.41
C TRP A 47 -11.45 -1.39 -23.55
N ALA A 48 -11.20 -2.31 -24.51
CA ALA A 48 -12.22 -2.75 -25.48
C ALA A 48 -13.01 -3.91 -24.86
N ILE A 49 -14.33 -3.82 -24.85
CA ILE A 49 -15.19 -4.89 -24.34
C ILE A 49 -15.18 -6.04 -25.35
N PRO A 50 -14.98 -7.29 -24.93
CA PRO A 50 -15.05 -8.43 -25.82
C PRO A 50 -16.36 -8.46 -26.62
N GLY A 51 -16.28 -8.64 -27.97
CA GLY A 51 -17.40 -8.56 -28.87
C GLY A 51 -17.71 -7.16 -29.43
N GLN A 52 -17.04 -6.13 -28.97
CA GLN A 52 -17.20 -4.78 -29.53
C GLN A 52 -16.59 -4.70 -30.93
N GLU A 53 -17.42 -4.35 -31.91
CA GLU A 53 -17.05 -4.30 -33.33
C GLU A 53 -15.93 -3.26 -33.58
N GLY A 54 -14.92 -3.66 -34.35
CA GLY A 54 -13.80 -2.80 -34.74
C GLY A 54 -12.66 -2.73 -33.72
N TYR A 55 -12.76 -3.44 -32.56
CA TYR A 55 -11.73 -3.46 -31.54
C TYR A 55 -11.11 -4.86 -31.33
N THR A 56 -11.32 -5.76 -32.29
CA THR A 56 -10.76 -7.11 -32.22
C THR A 56 -9.22 -7.07 -32.21
N HIS A 57 -8.61 -7.76 -31.26
CA HIS A 57 -7.16 -7.83 -31.12
C HIS A 57 -6.74 -9.12 -30.41
N ILE A 58 -5.47 -9.48 -30.55
CA ILE A 58 -4.88 -10.66 -29.91
C ILE A 58 -3.93 -10.20 -28.81
N LEU A 59 -4.09 -10.76 -27.60
CA LEU A 59 -3.19 -10.59 -26.47
C LEU A 59 -2.66 -11.98 -26.07
N GLY A 60 -1.39 -12.22 -26.29
CA GLY A 60 -0.71 -13.43 -25.81
C GLY A 60 0.01 -13.19 -24.48
N GLY A 61 0.71 -14.23 -23.99
CA GLY A 61 1.39 -14.21 -22.69
C GLY A 61 2.81 -13.61 -22.68
N LEU A 62 3.45 -13.38 -23.80
CA LEU A 62 4.84 -12.90 -23.89
C LEU A 62 4.91 -11.37 -23.77
N GLU A 63 6.14 -10.82 -23.72
CA GLU A 63 6.35 -9.36 -23.76
C GLU A 63 5.70 -8.75 -25.01
N LYS A 64 5.13 -7.59 -24.85
CA LYS A 64 4.37 -6.89 -25.87
C LYS A 64 5.03 -5.59 -26.28
N ASP A 65 4.88 -5.26 -27.54
CA ASP A 65 5.15 -3.90 -28.01
C ASP A 65 4.31 -2.90 -27.22
N SER A 66 4.93 -1.79 -26.88
CA SER A 66 4.39 -0.78 -25.97
C SER A 66 3.12 -0.07 -26.45
N ASN A 67 2.76 -0.23 -27.70
CA ASN A 67 1.59 0.39 -28.34
C ASN A 67 0.67 -0.64 -29.01
N THR A 68 1.21 -1.45 -29.90
CA THR A 68 0.42 -2.38 -30.73
C THR A 68 -0.03 -3.63 -29.99
N GLY A 69 0.67 -4.02 -28.93
CA GLY A 69 0.41 -5.26 -28.22
C GLY A 69 0.88 -6.51 -28.97
N ALA A 70 1.59 -6.37 -30.08
CA ALA A 70 2.26 -7.49 -30.77
C ALA A 70 3.40 -8.06 -29.89
N ILE A 71 3.73 -9.33 -30.06
CA ILE A 71 4.88 -9.93 -29.37
C ILE A 71 6.16 -9.21 -29.80
N SER A 72 6.97 -8.83 -28.80
CA SER A 72 8.20 -8.11 -29.00
C SER A 72 9.35 -8.77 -28.21
N THR A 73 10.48 -8.96 -28.87
CA THR A 73 11.74 -9.38 -28.26
C THR A 73 12.79 -8.26 -28.27
N ASP A 74 12.35 -7.04 -28.61
CA ASP A 74 13.22 -5.87 -28.66
C ASP A 74 13.60 -5.44 -27.22
N PRO A 75 14.91 -5.34 -26.91
CA PRO A 75 15.38 -4.98 -25.58
C PRO A 75 15.02 -3.54 -25.17
N GLU A 76 14.94 -2.60 -26.11
CA GLU A 76 14.53 -1.23 -25.82
C GLU A 76 13.04 -1.15 -25.47
N ASN A 77 12.20 -1.90 -26.18
CA ASN A 77 10.80 -2.06 -25.82
C ASN A 77 10.62 -2.71 -24.44
N HIS A 78 11.43 -3.70 -24.11
CA HIS A 78 11.41 -4.32 -22.78
C HIS A 78 11.74 -3.30 -21.68
N ASN A 79 12.81 -2.53 -21.86
CA ASN A 79 13.19 -1.46 -20.95
C ASN A 79 12.04 -0.45 -20.78
N LEU A 80 11.47 0.02 -21.89
CA LEU A 80 10.32 0.95 -21.87
C LEU A 80 9.13 0.36 -21.13
N MET A 81 8.78 -0.89 -21.39
CA MET A 81 7.63 -1.55 -20.75
C MET A 81 7.82 -1.73 -19.24
N CYS A 82 9.03 -1.99 -18.77
CA CYS A 82 9.33 -2.02 -17.34
C CYS A 82 9.09 -0.67 -16.68
N HIS A 83 9.55 0.41 -17.30
CA HIS A 83 9.33 1.78 -16.79
C HIS A 83 7.84 2.17 -16.80
N LEU A 84 7.11 1.89 -17.87
CA LEU A 84 5.68 2.18 -17.98
C LEU A 84 4.86 1.44 -16.91
N ARG A 85 5.19 0.18 -16.60
CA ARG A 85 4.54 -0.58 -15.53
C ARG A 85 4.84 0.02 -14.15
N ALA A 86 6.08 0.39 -13.90
CA ALA A 86 6.48 1.03 -12.65
C ALA A 86 5.82 2.40 -12.48
N GLU A 87 5.81 3.23 -13.53
CA GLU A 87 5.16 4.54 -13.54
C GLU A 87 3.65 4.46 -13.30
N LYS A 88 2.97 3.49 -13.94
CA LYS A 88 1.55 3.26 -13.73
C LYS A 88 1.23 3.01 -12.25
N VAL A 89 2.02 2.20 -11.56
CA VAL A 89 1.85 1.96 -10.12
C VAL A 89 2.16 3.21 -9.32
N ALA A 90 3.24 3.92 -9.64
CA ALA A 90 3.63 5.14 -8.93
C ALA A 90 2.61 6.28 -9.04
N LYS A 91 1.82 6.30 -10.13
CA LYS A 91 0.75 7.29 -10.37
C LYS A 91 -0.57 6.99 -9.65
N ILE A 92 -0.70 5.84 -8.97
CA ILE A 92 -1.91 5.55 -8.18
C ILE A 92 -2.02 6.55 -7.05
N ALA A 93 -3.13 7.28 -7.02
CA ALA A 93 -3.44 8.18 -5.90
C ALA A 93 -3.81 7.35 -4.67
N VAL A 94 -3.05 7.52 -3.60
CA VAL A 94 -3.34 6.91 -2.29
C VAL A 94 -3.48 8.03 -1.26
N PRO A 95 -4.38 7.88 -0.26
CA PRO A 95 -4.52 8.84 0.82
C PRO A 95 -3.24 8.89 1.67
N ASP A 96 -3.07 9.99 2.37
CA ASP A 96 -2.02 10.14 3.38
C ASP A 96 -2.21 9.13 4.52
N VAL A 97 -1.13 8.71 5.14
CA VAL A 97 -1.20 7.89 6.35
C VAL A 97 -1.59 8.78 7.52
N GLU A 98 -2.63 8.36 8.22
CA GLU A 98 -3.11 9.02 9.44
C GLU A 98 -2.33 8.51 10.65
N VAL A 99 -2.05 9.42 11.58
CA VAL A 99 -1.41 9.10 12.85
C VAL A 99 -2.44 9.22 13.97
N GLN A 100 -2.59 8.14 14.73
CA GLN A 100 -3.54 8.02 15.84
C GLN A 100 -2.81 8.09 17.20
N GLY A 101 -3.55 8.35 18.26
CA GLY A 101 -2.99 8.48 19.62
C GLY A 101 -2.36 9.84 19.88
N CYS A 102 -1.21 9.87 20.54
CA CYS A 102 -0.48 11.11 20.87
C CYS A 102 0.30 11.66 19.65
N ALA A 103 -0.40 11.94 18.54
CA ALA A 103 0.22 12.25 17.25
C ALA A 103 1.20 13.45 17.27
N ASP A 104 1.00 14.42 18.17
CA ASP A 104 1.80 15.65 18.20
C ASP A 104 3.05 15.56 19.09
N ASP A 105 3.02 14.75 20.14
CA ASP A 105 4.03 14.71 21.19
C ASP A 105 4.43 13.30 21.63
N ALA A 106 4.21 12.29 20.77
CA ALA A 106 4.58 10.92 21.10
C ALA A 106 6.10 10.73 21.22
N ASP A 107 6.49 9.97 22.24
CA ASP A 107 7.85 9.52 22.46
C ASP A 107 8.21 8.32 21.58
N LEU A 108 7.20 7.57 21.13
CA LEU A 108 7.33 6.39 20.25
C LEU A 108 6.23 6.38 19.18
N LEU A 109 6.61 6.21 17.93
CA LEU A 109 5.70 5.88 16.83
C LEU A 109 5.71 4.37 16.59
N ILE A 110 4.56 3.74 16.74
CA ILE A 110 4.30 2.36 16.30
C ILE A 110 3.89 2.41 14.82
N VAL A 111 4.51 1.57 14.02
CA VAL A 111 4.18 1.41 12.60
C VAL A 111 3.74 -0.02 12.33
N GLY A 112 2.63 -0.17 11.62
CA GLY A 112 2.11 -1.47 11.20
C GLY A 112 1.42 -1.40 9.86
N PHE A 113 1.02 -2.56 9.33
CA PHE A 113 0.23 -2.65 8.10
C PHE A 113 -0.65 -3.90 8.09
N GLY A 114 -1.65 -3.91 7.22
CA GLY A 114 -2.52 -5.07 6.97
C GLY A 114 -3.30 -5.50 8.22
N GLY A 115 -3.30 -6.80 8.52
CA GLY A 115 -4.08 -7.40 9.62
C GLY A 115 -3.59 -7.09 11.03
N THR A 116 -2.56 -6.28 11.22
CA THR A 116 -1.99 -6.00 12.55
C THR A 116 -2.69 -4.85 13.28
N TYR A 117 -3.58 -4.11 12.62
CA TYR A 117 -4.18 -2.87 13.11
C TYR A 117 -4.77 -2.99 14.53
N GLY A 118 -5.71 -3.92 14.73
CA GLY A 118 -6.45 -4.00 15.99
C GLY A 118 -5.56 -4.25 17.22
N HIS A 119 -4.53 -5.09 17.07
CA HIS A 119 -3.59 -5.40 18.15
C HIS A 119 -2.68 -4.21 18.47
N LEU A 120 -2.18 -3.52 17.44
CA LEU A 120 -1.35 -2.33 17.60
C LEU A 120 -2.15 -1.16 18.16
N TYR A 121 -3.38 -0.99 17.71
CA TYR A 121 -4.28 0.02 18.23
C TYR A 121 -4.58 -0.21 19.71
N SER A 122 -4.91 -1.44 20.11
CA SER A 122 -5.15 -1.78 21.51
C SER A 122 -3.90 -1.54 22.39
N ALA A 123 -2.72 -1.91 21.89
CA ALA A 123 -1.48 -1.65 22.62
C ALA A 123 -1.23 -0.15 22.81
N MET A 124 -1.37 0.65 21.75
CA MET A 124 -1.26 2.12 21.83
C MET A 124 -2.26 2.71 22.84
N GLU A 125 -3.53 2.30 22.78
CA GLU A 125 -4.56 2.78 23.69
C GLU A 125 -4.25 2.48 25.16
N GLU A 126 -3.83 1.24 25.46
CA GLU A 126 -3.48 0.82 26.82
C GLU A 126 -2.24 1.56 27.35
N MET A 127 -1.21 1.74 26.51
CA MET A 127 -0.02 2.50 26.86
C MET A 127 -0.32 3.96 27.15
N ASN A 128 -1.14 4.61 26.30
CA ASN A 128 -1.57 5.99 26.51
C ASN A 128 -2.40 6.15 27.80
N LYS A 129 -3.31 5.20 28.12
CA LYS A 129 -4.04 5.18 29.39
C LYS A 129 -3.14 5.01 30.60
N ALA A 130 -1.99 4.35 30.45
CA ALA A 130 -0.95 4.22 31.47
C ALA A 130 -0.04 5.46 31.59
N GLY A 131 -0.29 6.50 30.79
CA GLY A 131 0.47 7.76 30.83
C GLY A 131 1.72 7.79 29.93
N GLN A 132 1.94 6.77 29.10
CA GLN A 132 2.99 6.76 28.07
C GLN A 132 2.47 7.49 26.83
N LYS A 133 3.35 8.22 26.13
CA LYS A 133 2.98 8.98 24.94
C LYS A 133 3.33 8.19 23.69
N VAL A 134 2.36 7.51 23.12
CA VAL A 134 2.55 6.63 21.97
C VAL A 134 1.61 7.00 20.84
N ALA A 135 2.11 6.97 19.62
CA ALA A 135 1.34 7.16 18.40
C ALA A 135 1.37 5.91 17.52
N LEU A 136 0.37 5.76 16.67
CA LEU A 136 0.24 4.67 15.70
C LEU A 136 0.06 5.21 14.29
N ALA A 137 0.94 4.82 13.37
CA ALA A 137 0.78 4.98 11.93
C ALA A 137 0.52 3.60 11.30
N HIS A 138 -0.70 3.33 10.87
CA HIS A 138 -1.04 2.06 10.24
C HIS A 138 -1.24 2.23 8.74
N PHE A 139 -0.44 1.50 7.95
CA PHE A 139 -0.42 1.60 6.50
C PHE A 139 -1.43 0.67 5.86
N SER A 140 -2.38 1.23 5.11
CA SER A 140 -3.29 0.49 4.23
C SER A 140 -2.71 0.33 2.82
N TYR A 141 -1.80 1.20 2.43
CA TYR A 141 -1.13 1.21 1.12
C TYR A 141 0.39 1.17 1.32
N ILE A 142 1.05 0.20 0.70
CA ILE A 142 2.50 0.01 0.83
C ILE A 142 3.25 0.19 -0.50
N ASN A 143 2.56 0.09 -1.64
CA ASN A 143 3.15 0.40 -2.94
C ASN A 143 2.08 0.90 -3.94
N PRO A 144 2.04 2.18 -4.24
CA PRO A 144 2.92 3.23 -3.71
C PRO A 144 2.67 3.50 -2.22
N LEU A 145 3.68 4.01 -1.55
CA LEU A 145 3.53 4.55 -0.19
C LEU A 145 2.74 5.86 -0.23
N PRO A 146 1.98 6.20 0.84
CA PRO A 146 1.43 7.53 1.05
C PRO A 146 2.49 8.62 0.92
N LYS A 147 2.14 9.76 0.34
CA LYS A 147 3.10 10.84 0.05
C LYS A 147 3.73 11.43 1.30
N ASN A 148 2.99 11.48 2.40
CA ASN A 148 3.45 11.99 3.71
C ASN A 148 4.30 10.99 4.50
N THR A 149 4.58 9.79 3.99
CA THR A 149 5.31 8.73 4.71
C THR A 149 6.62 9.21 5.31
N ALA A 150 7.45 9.90 4.52
CA ALA A 150 8.75 10.38 4.99
C ALA A 150 8.64 11.44 6.08
N GLU A 151 7.66 12.33 5.97
CA GLU A 151 7.36 13.35 6.97
C GLU A 151 6.94 12.72 8.29
N VAL A 152 5.95 11.83 8.23
CA VAL A 152 5.45 11.12 9.42
C VAL A 152 6.56 10.35 10.11
N LEU A 153 7.34 9.55 9.39
CA LEU A 153 8.37 8.72 10.00
C LEU A 153 9.54 9.52 10.60
N LYS A 154 9.86 10.69 10.02
CA LYS A 154 10.94 11.56 10.51
C LYS A 154 10.52 12.48 11.64
N LYS A 155 9.24 12.65 11.90
CA LYS A 155 8.71 13.48 12.99
C LYS A 155 9.09 12.93 14.37
N TYR A 156 9.21 11.62 14.50
CA TYR A 156 9.39 10.95 15.79
C TYR A 156 10.84 10.47 15.99
N LYS A 157 11.32 10.62 17.21
CA LYS A 157 12.69 10.21 17.58
C LYS A 157 12.84 8.69 17.62
N LYS A 158 11.79 7.99 18.07
CA LYS A 158 11.75 6.53 18.17
C LYS A 158 10.62 6.01 17.27
N VAL A 159 10.95 5.09 16.40
CA VAL A 159 9.99 4.43 15.50
C VAL A 159 10.17 2.92 15.61
N VAL A 160 9.10 2.18 15.83
CA VAL A 160 9.12 0.73 15.82
C VAL A 160 8.17 0.21 14.75
N VAL A 161 8.66 -0.66 13.87
CA VAL A 161 7.81 -1.38 12.92
C VAL A 161 7.48 -2.75 13.49
N ALA A 162 6.18 -3.00 13.69
CA ALA A 162 5.68 -4.28 14.21
C ALA A 162 5.03 -5.08 13.08
N GLU A 163 5.62 -6.23 12.74
CA GLU A 163 5.17 -7.02 11.60
C GLU A 163 5.22 -8.53 11.84
N GLN A 164 4.26 -9.22 11.25
CA GLN A 164 4.13 -10.68 11.36
C GLN A 164 4.95 -11.41 10.27
N ASN A 165 6.17 -10.97 10.08
CA ASN A 165 7.14 -11.49 9.12
C ASN A 165 8.57 -11.18 9.61
N LEU A 166 9.58 -11.38 8.78
CA LEU A 166 11.00 -11.20 9.12
C LEU A 166 11.52 -9.76 8.93
N GLY A 167 10.64 -8.75 8.89
CA GLY A 167 11.07 -7.35 8.78
C GLY A 167 11.04 -6.78 7.37
N GLN A 168 10.23 -7.33 6.48
CA GLN A 168 10.15 -6.89 5.09
C GLN A 168 9.68 -5.44 4.96
N PHE A 169 8.68 -5.03 5.73
CA PHE A 169 8.18 -3.67 5.65
C PHE A 169 9.17 -2.66 6.24
N ALA A 170 9.79 -2.98 7.37
CA ALA A 170 10.87 -2.15 7.92
C ALA A 170 12.04 -1.97 6.93
N GLY A 171 12.43 -3.06 6.24
CA GLY A 171 13.43 -3.02 5.17
C GLY A 171 12.99 -2.12 4.01
N TYR A 172 11.75 -2.25 3.59
CA TYR A 172 11.18 -1.44 2.52
C TYR A 172 11.13 0.05 2.89
N LEU A 173 10.71 0.39 4.11
CA LEU A 173 10.69 1.77 4.59
C LEU A 173 12.09 2.39 4.63
N ARG A 174 13.12 1.65 5.09
CA ARG A 174 14.52 2.12 5.06
C ARG A 174 15.02 2.38 3.64
N MET A 175 14.63 1.53 2.69
CA MET A 175 14.97 1.72 1.27
C MET A 175 14.30 2.96 0.68
N LYS A 176 13.04 3.23 1.04
CA LYS A 176 12.26 4.36 0.50
C LYS A 176 12.54 5.68 1.21
N VAL A 177 12.90 5.64 2.48
CA VAL A 177 13.19 6.82 3.32
C VAL A 177 14.55 6.62 3.98
N PRO A 178 15.65 6.96 3.30
CA PRO A 178 17.00 6.77 3.86
C PRO A 178 17.22 7.56 5.15
N GLY A 179 18.06 7.01 6.03
CA GLY A 179 18.44 7.64 7.30
C GLY A 179 17.45 7.42 8.46
N LEU A 180 16.44 6.60 8.30
CA LEU A 180 15.52 6.23 9.38
C LEU A 180 16.19 5.26 10.36
N ASN A 181 16.14 5.61 11.65
CA ASN A 181 16.44 4.67 12.73
C ASN A 181 15.15 3.98 13.16
N ILE A 182 14.97 2.75 12.71
CA ILE A 182 13.75 1.95 12.96
C ILE A 182 14.12 0.75 13.81
N SER A 183 13.50 0.64 14.99
CA SER A 183 13.41 -0.60 15.77
C SER A 183 12.40 -1.56 15.15
N GLN A 184 12.51 -2.83 15.42
CA GLN A 184 11.61 -3.84 14.85
C GLN A 184 11.06 -4.76 15.92
N PHE A 185 9.77 -5.06 15.80
CA PHE A 185 9.12 -6.14 16.51
C PHE A 185 8.59 -7.16 15.49
N ASN A 186 9.35 -8.23 15.28
CA ASN A 186 9.04 -9.24 14.27
C ASN A 186 8.55 -10.52 14.94
N GLN A 187 7.42 -11.06 14.48
CA GLN A 187 6.86 -12.30 14.99
C GLN A 187 6.39 -13.20 13.84
N VAL A 188 6.94 -14.40 13.75
CA VAL A 188 6.56 -15.39 12.72
C VAL A 188 6.04 -16.65 13.42
N LYS A 189 4.86 -16.57 14.02
CA LYS A 189 4.25 -17.67 14.76
C LYS A 189 2.97 -18.23 14.10
N GLY A 190 2.48 -17.61 13.02
CA GLY A 190 1.20 -17.96 12.43
C GLY A 190 0.00 -17.65 13.32
N GLN A 191 0.18 -16.83 14.34
CA GLN A 191 -0.82 -16.36 15.29
C GLN A 191 -0.83 -14.83 15.32
N PRO A 192 -1.95 -14.18 15.64
CA PRO A 192 -2.03 -12.75 15.85
C PRO A 192 -1.05 -12.29 16.97
N PHE A 193 -0.72 -11.01 16.97
CA PHE A 193 0.02 -10.43 18.09
C PHE A 193 -0.76 -10.54 19.40
N VAL A 194 -0.04 -10.74 20.49
CA VAL A 194 -0.58 -10.62 21.85
C VAL A 194 -0.31 -9.20 22.33
N THR A 195 -1.38 -8.46 22.65
CA THR A 195 -1.30 -7.03 23.05
C THR A 195 -0.30 -6.84 24.22
N ARG A 196 -0.28 -7.73 25.19
CA ARG A 196 0.66 -7.67 26.32
C ARG A 196 2.12 -7.77 25.87
N GLU A 197 2.44 -8.70 24.95
CA GLU A 197 3.81 -8.84 24.42
C GLU A 197 4.25 -7.56 23.67
N LEU A 198 3.32 -6.90 22.96
CA LEU A 198 3.57 -5.62 22.30
C LEU A 198 3.88 -4.52 23.32
N ILE A 199 3.04 -4.38 24.36
CA ILE A 199 3.22 -3.37 25.41
C ILE A 199 4.56 -3.55 26.11
N ASP A 200 4.88 -4.78 26.51
CA ASP A 200 6.14 -5.09 27.19
C ASP A 200 7.38 -4.75 26.30
N ALA A 201 7.30 -5.04 24.99
CA ALA A 201 8.36 -4.72 24.05
C ALA A 201 8.47 -3.21 23.78
N PHE A 202 7.36 -2.50 23.62
CA PHE A 202 7.36 -1.07 23.33
C PHE A 202 7.75 -0.24 24.56
N THR A 203 7.38 -0.67 25.75
CA THR A 203 7.83 -0.04 27.01
C THR A 203 9.35 -0.09 27.14
N LYS A 204 9.98 -1.22 26.83
CA LYS A 204 11.45 -1.33 26.81
C LYS A 204 12.11 -0.34 25.86
N LEU A 205 11.51 -0.16 24.66
CA LEU A 205 12.02 0.82 23.70
C LEU A 205 11.89 2.26 24.17
N LEU A 206 10.90 2.56 25.03
CA LEU A 206 10.77 3.88 25.64
C LEU A 206 11.84 4.16 26.71
N GLU A 207 12.31 3.11 27.40
CA GLU A 207 13.32 3.19 28.46
C GLU A 207 14.75 3.30 27.91
N GLU A 208 15.02 2.86 26.68
CA GLU A 208 16.31 3.00 25.97
C GLU A 208 16.55 4.45 25.51
#